data_7fc0ea297bc37750e988078c2f88e307
#
_entry.id   7fc0ea297bc37750e988078c2f88e307
#
_cell.length_a   1.000
_cell.length_b   1.000
_cell.length_c   1.000
_cell.angle_alpha   90.00
_cell.angle_beta   90.00
_cell.angle_gamma   90.00
#
_symmetry.space_group_name_H-M   'P 1'
#
loop_
_entity.id
_entity.type
_entity.pdbx_description
1 polymer ?
#
loop_
_entity_poly.entity_id
_entity_poly.type
_entity_poly.pdbx_seq_one_letter_code
_entity_poly.pdbx_strand_id
1 'polypeptide(L)'
;MPAAASFPAEFAHIGRLVVGYGELEFSLVGLAEAVTGVLVTPLRVLFRVRSESQRLDLADALIRPSIDEKLRPQYEKVLSDLRYCLQIRNQFAHAHWASEGNRLNFTHLEGAAKRNDAEARLTLRYVDLSLLEQQEAFFVYVDDCLFHLTDASAELASRPLGHDGLAAARPRPLKRPALFVAS
;
A
#
# COMPACT_ATOMS: atom_id res chain seq x y z
N MET A 1 -11.76 -17.58 -15.22
CA MET A 1 -12.32 -17.70 -13.86
C MET A 1 -13.76 -17.18 -13.89
N PRO A 2 -14.77 -17.97 -13.45
CA PRO A 2 -16.17 -17.54 -13.55
C PRO A 2 -16.48 -16.23 -12.82
N ALA A 3 -15.95 -16.05 -11.61
CA ALA A 3 -16.15 -14.82 -10.82
C ALA A 3 -15.66 -13.56 -11.55
N ALA A 4 -14.49 -13.60 -12.22
CA ALA A 4 -13.98 -12.46 -12.95
C ALA A 4 -14.87 -12.02 -14.13
N ALA A 5 -15.54 -12.99 -14.79
CA ALA A 5 -16.46 -12.69 -15.87
C ALA A 5 -17.76 -12.04 -15.36
N SER A 6 -18.19 -12.38 -14.14
CA SER A 6 -19.42 -11.84 -13.53
C SER A 6 -19.21 -10.48 -12.84
N PHE A 7 -17.97 -10.15 -12.43
CA PHE A 7 -17.60 -8.94 -11.68
C PHE A 7 -16.42 -8.19 -12.30
N PRO A 8 -16.52 -7.79 -13.58
CA PRO A 8 -15.37 -7.21 -14.31
C PRO A 8 -14.90 -5.88 -13.73
N ALA A 9 -15.79 -5.04 -13.18
CA ALA A 9 -15.45 -3.75 -12.58
C ALA A 9 -14.66 -3.97 -11.28
N GLU A 10 -15.12 -4.85 -10.41
CA GLU A 10 -14.44 -5.20 -9.16
C GLU A 10 -13.06 -5.78 -9.43
N PHE A 11 -12.92 -6.70 -10.39
CA PHE A 11 -11.62 -7.26 -10.76
C PHE A 11 -10.68 -6.22 -11.37
N ALA A 12 -11.18 -5.19 -12.06
CA ALA A 12 -10.37 -4.09 -12.53
C ALA A 12 -9.79 -3.27 -11.37
N HIS A 13 -10.59 -2.96 -10.34
CA HIS A 13 -10.10 -2.31 -9.12
C HIS A 13 -9.10 -3.19 -8.36
N ILE A 14 -9.40 -4.47 -8.16
CA ILE A 14 -8.49 -5.43 -7.53
C ILE A 14 -7.15 -5.47 -8.25
N GLY A 15 -7.16 -5.51 -9.59
CA GLY A 15 -5.95 -5.45 -10.40
C GLY A 15 -5.14 -4.19 -10.14
N ARG A 16 -5.78 -3.02 -10.09
CA ARG A 16 -5.11 -1.75 -9.79
C ARG A 16 -4.55 -1.69 -8.37
N LEU A 17 -5.26 -2.23 -7.37
CA LEU A 17 -4.75 -2.32 -5.99
C LEU A 17 -3.53 -3.23 -5.87
N VAL A 18 -3.52 -4.37 -6.58
CA VAL A 18 -2.41 -5.32 -6.55
C VAL A 18 -1.18 -4.73 -7.25
N VAL A 19 -1.35 -4.11 -8.42
CA VAL A 19 -0.25 -3.53 -9.20
C VAL A 19 0.19 -2.19 -8.60
N GLY A 20 -0.75 -1.32 -8.20
CA GLY A 20 -0.49 0.02 -7.67
C GLY A 20 0.30 0.04 -6.36
N TYR A 21 0.36 -1.09 -5.63
CA TYR A 21 1.25 -1.17 -4.47
C TYR A 21 2.73 -1.01 -4.86
N GLY A 22 3.12 -1.43 -6.05
CA GLY A 22 4.48 -1.22 -6.57
C GLY A 22 4.84 0.27 -6.76
N GLU A 23 3.85 1.11 -7.12
CA GLU A 23 4.04 2.56 -7.22
C GLU A 23 4.31 3.17 -5.83
N LEU A 24 3.57 2.74 -4.81
CA LEU A 24 3.81 3.18 -3.42
C LEU A 24 5.22 2.80 -2.93
N GLU A 25 5.70 1.61 -3.27
CA GLU A 25 7.09 1.22 -2.96
C GLU A 25 8.10 2.11 -3.69
N PHE A 26 7.81 2.49 -4.94
CA PHE A 26 8.67 3.39 -5.70
C PHE A 26 8.70 4.81 -5.11
N SER A 27 7.54 5.36 -4.72
CA SER A 27 7.44 6.66 -4.03
C SER A 27 8.17 6.64 -2.68
N LEU A 28 8.16 5.51 -1.96
CA LEU A 28 8.93 5.34 -0.73
C LEU A 28 10.45 5.37 -0.98
N VAL A 29 10.91 4.83 -2.12
CA VAL A 29 12.33 4.98 -2.54
C VAL A 29 12.67 6.44 -2.75
N GLY A 30 11.81 7.21 -3.44
CA GLY A 30 12.00 8.64 -3.66
C GLY A 30 12.16 9.40 -2.33
N LEU A 31 11.33 9.10 -1.34
CA LEU A 31 11.47 9.67 0.01
C LEU A 31 12.81 9.28 0.65
N ALA A 32 13.24 8.01 0.55
CA ALA A 32 14.52 7.56 1.09
C ALA A 32 15.70 8.28 0.42
N GLU A 33 15.65 8.51 -0.89
CA GLU A 33 16.64 9.30 -1.63
C GLU A 33 16.64 10.76 -1.19
N ALA A 34 15.46 11.37 -1.03
CA ALA A 34 15.33 12.76 -0.59
C ALA A 34 15.90 13.00 0.82
N VAL A 35 15.64 12.13 1.78
CA VAL A 35 16.12 12.30 3.16
C VAL A 35 17.59 11.93 3.32
N THR A 36 18.10 10.91 2.64
CA THR A 36 19.50 10.48 2.75
C THR A 36 20.45 11.28 1.85
N GLY A 37 19.94 11.86 0.78
CA GLY A 37 20.75 12.54 -0.24
C GLY A 37 21.55 11.58 -1.12
N VAL A 38 21.27 10.31 -1.06
CA VAL A 38 22.00 9.27 -1.80
C VAL A 38 21.08 8.70 -2.88
N LEU A 39 21.34 9.08 -4.13
CA LEU A 39 20.58 8.58 -5.29
C LEU A 39 20.90 7.11 -5.57
N VAL A 40 19.94 6.37 -6.09
CA VAL A 40 20.09 4.97 -6.58
C VAL A 40 20.36 3.95 -5.48
N THR A 41 21.03 4.28 -4.39
CA THR A 41 21.37 3.31 -3.33
C THR A 41 20.11 2.78 -2.61
N PRO A 42 19.13 3.59 -2.19
CA PRO A 42 17.87 3.10 -1.63
C PRO A 42 17.17 2.11 -2.56
N LEU A 43 17.04 2.45 -3.85
CA LEU A 43 16.48 1.57 -4.86
C LEU A 43 17.18 0.21 -4.89
N ARG A 44 18.50 0.20 -4.96
CA ARG A 44 19.31 -1.03 -5.04
C ARG A 44 19.23 -1.87 -3.77
N VAL A 45 19.13 -1.23 -2.60
CA VAL A 45 19.03 -1.94 -1.32
C VAL A 45 17.65 -2.57 -1.18
N LEU A 46 16.59 -1.77 -1.38
CA LEU A 46 15.21 -2.21 -1.13
C LEU A 46 14.79 -3.32 -2.10
N PHE A 47 15.07 -3.16 -3.39
CA PHE A 47 14.62 -4.14 -4.40
C PHE A 47 15.51 -5.39 -4.54
N ARG A 48 16.57 -5.52 -3.75
CA ARG A 48 17.25 -6.82 -3.55
C ARG A 48 16.48 -7.76 -2.63
N VAL A 49 15.60 -7.23 -1.80
CA VAL A 49 14.78 -8.00 -0.88
C VAL A 49 13.45 -8.35 -1.55
N ARG A 50 13.06 -9.64 -1.49
CA ARG A 50 11.84 -10.12 -2.15
C ARG A 50 10.57 -9.85 -1.35
N SER A 51 10.67 -9.81 -0.02
CA SER A 51 9.52 -9.59 0.87
C SER A 51 9.18 -8.11 0.97
N GLU A 52 7.95 -7.73 0.62
CA GLU A 52 7.44 -6.36 0.71
C GLU A 52 7.51 -5.82 2.15
N SER A 53 7.17 -6.65 3.15
CA SER A 53 7.26 -6.20 4.55
C SER A 53 8.69 -5.91 4.97
N GLN A 54 9.66 -6.72 4.54
CA GLN A 54 11.08 -6.45 4.81
C GLN A 54 11.57 -5.21 4.05
N ARG A 55 11.06 -4.94 2.84
CA ARG A 55 11.38 -3.69 2.14
C ARG A 55 10.91 -2.46 2.93
N LEU A 56 9.70 -2.51 3.51
CA LEU A 56 9.20 -1.43 4.39
C LEU A 56 10.07 -1.25 5.64
N ASP A 57 10.50 -2.33 6.27
CA ASP A 57 11.35 -2.27 7.46
C ASP A 57 12.75 -1.71 7.14
N LEU A 58 13.33 -2.09 5.99
CA LEU A 58 14.59 -1.53 5.52
C LEU A 58 14.46 -0.05 5.12
N ALA A 59 13.36 0.34 4.46
CA ALA A 59 13.09 1.73 4.14
C ALA A 59 12.96 2.57 5.43
N ASP A 60 12.26 2.08 6.44
CA ASP A 60 12.15 2.74 7.74
C ASP A 60 13.52 2.90 8.41
N ALA A 61 14.38 1.87 8.36
CA ALA A 61 15.72 1.93 8.89
C ALA A 61 16.61 2.97 8.19
N LEU A 62 16.39 3.24 6.90
CA LEU A 62 17.09 4.27 6.14
C LEU A 62 16.53 5.67 6.39
N ILE A 63 15.22 5.81 6.42
CA ILE A 63 14.52 7.11 6.47
C ILE A 63 14.52 7.67 7.89
N ARG A 64 14.15 6.87 8.90
CA ARG A 64 13.92 7.31 10.29
C ARG A 64 15.09 8.06 10.93
N PRO A 65 16.37 7.67 10.75
CA PRO A 65 17.50 8.43 11.30
C PRO A 65 17.75 9.76 10.61
N SER A 66 17.31 9.91 9.34
CA SER A 66 17.68 11.02 8.46
C SER A 66 16.56 12.03 8.25
N ILE A 67 15.31 11.67 8.59
CA ILE A 67 14.17 12.56 8.42
C ILE A 67 14.15 13.64 9.50
N ASP A 68 13.83 14.88 9.10
CA ASP A 68 13.70 16.01 10.02
C ASP A 68 12.64 15.72 11.11
N GLU A 69 12.91 16.13 12.35
CA GLU A 69 12.03 15.91 13.50
C GLU A 69 10.62 16.48 13.29
N LYS A 70 10.50 17.60 12.56
CA LYS A 70 9.20 18.22 12.25
C LYS A 70 8.32 17.35 11.35
N LEU A 71 8.93 16.54 10.48
CA LEU A 71 8.25 15.64 9.56
C LEU A 71 8.03 14.23 10.14
N ARG A 72 8.75 13.86 11.20
CA ARG A 72 8.72 12.52 11.79
C ARG A 72 7.32 12.02 12.14
N PRO A 73 6.44 12.78 12.81
CA PRO A 73 5.10 12.30 13.15
C PRO A 73 4.24 12.01 11.91
N GLN A 74 4.42 12.81 10.85
CA GLN A 74 3.73 12.60 9.58
C GLN A 74 4.27 11.36 8.86
N TYR A 75 5.58 11.18 8.84
CA TYR A 75 6.23 9.99 8.29
C TYR A 75 5.75 8.70 8.97
N GLU A 76 5.69 8.67 10.30
CA GLU A 76 5.22 7.50 11.06
C GLU A 76 3.78 7.12 10.71
N LYS A 77 2.92 8.13 10.52
CA LYS A 77 1.55 7.90 10.05
C LYS A 77 1.54 7.31 8.64
N VAL A 78 2.28 7.89 7.71
CA VAL A 78 2.34 7.42 6.32
C VAL A 78 2.91 6.00 6.25
N LEU A 79 3.96 5.69 6.98
CA LEU A 79 4.51 4.33 7.07
C LEU A 79 3.49 3.32 7.60
N SER A 80 2.70 3.72 8.60
CA SER A 80 1.61 2.89 9.11
C SER A 80 0.49 2.68 8.08
N ASP A 81 0.17 3.72 7.31
CA ASP A 81 -0.83 3.66 6.23
C ASP A 81 -0.32 2.82 5.05
N LEU A 82 0.97 2.90 4.74
CA LEU A 82 1.62 2.07 3.72
C LEU A 82 1.59 0.57 4.09
N ARG A 83 1.84 0.24 5.36
CA ARG A 83 1.66 -1.13 5.87
C ARG A 83 0.20 -1.60 5.74
N TYR A 84 -0.75 -0.71 5.90
CA TYR A 84 -2.16 -1.02 5.69
C TYR A 84 -2.48 -1.26 4.21
N CYS A 85 -1.91 -0.48 3.28
CA CYS A 85 -2.00 -0.74 1.84
C CYS A 85 -1.43 -2.12 1.49
N LEU A 86 -0.30 -2.52 2.11
CA LEU A 86 0.25 -3.87 1.94
C LEU A 86 -0.73 -4.96 2.40
N GLN A 87 -1.47 -4.75 3.50
CA GLN A 87 -2.50 -5.69 3.94
C GLN A 87 -3.63 -5.81 2.90
N ILE A 88 -4.11 -4.69 2.35
CA ILE A 88 -5.12 -4.68 1.28
C ILE A 88 -4.60 -5.44 0.06
N ARG A 89 -3.39 -5.14 -0.40
CA ARG A 89 -2.77 -5.82 -1.55
C ARG A 89 -2.66 -7.33 -1.33
N ASN A 90 -2.15 -7.74 -0.17
CA ASN A 90 -1.89 -9.14 0.13
C ASN A 90 -3.17 -9.96 0.26
N GLN A 91 -4.24 -9.37 0.79
CA GLN A 91 -5.52 -10.08 0.85
C GLN A 91 -6.06 -10.43 -0.55
N PHE A 92 -5.78 -9.61 -1.58
CA PHE A 92 -6.25 -9.84 -2.94
C PHE A 92 -5.28 -10.68 -3.79
N ALA A 93 -3.97 -10.48 -3.61
CA ALA A 93 -2.95 -11.18 -4.39
C ALA A 93 -2.95 -12.71 -4.18
N HIS A 94 -3.37 -13.17 -2.99
CA HIS A 94 -3.38 -14.59 -2.63
C HIS A 94 -4.80 -15.12 -2.40
N ALA A 95 -5.82 -14.41 -2.88
CA ALA A 95 -7.20 -14.76 -2.68
C ALA A 95 -7.70 -15.82 -3.68
N HIS A 96 -8.52 -16.73 -3.20
CA HIS A 96 -9.35 -17.59 -4.03
C HIS A 96 -10.75 -16.99 -4.14
N TRP A 97 -11.16 -16.68 -5.36
CA TRP A 97 -12.37 -15.91 -5.66
C TRP A 97 -13.53 -16.79 -6.03
N ALA A 98 -14.70 -16.48 -5.49
CA ALA A 98 -15.98 -17.09 -5.83
C ALA A 98 -17.09 -16.03 -5.90
N SER A 99 -18.25 -16.42 -6.39
CA SER A 99 -19.45 -15.59 -6.40
C SER A 99 -20.60 -16.32 -5.70
N GLU A 100 -21.37 -15.59 -4.92
CA GLU A 100 -22.58 -16.07 -4.30
C GLU A 100 -23.72 -15.09 -4.62
N GLY A 101 -24.60 -15.50 -5.56
CA GLY A 101 -25.60 -14.60 -6.14
C GLY A 101 -24.92 -13.36 -6.77
N ASN A 102 -25.30 -12.17 -6.31
CA ASN A 102 -24.75 -10.89 -6.75
C ASN A 102 -23.57 -10.39 -5.88
N ARG A 103 -22.94 -11.25 -5.11
CA ARG A 103 -21.85 -10.87 -4.18
C ARG A 103 -20.56 -11.55 -4.60
N LEU A 104 -19.50 -10.75 -4.74
CA LEU A 104 -18.14 -11.25 -4.93
C LEU A 104 -17.55 -11.58 -3.56
N ASN A 105 -17.04 -12.79 -3.41
CA ASN A 105 -16.38 -13.22 -2.20
C ASN A 105 -14.99 -13.82 -2.46
N PHE A 106 -14.19 -13.85 -1.42
CA PHE A 106 -12.87 -14.46 -1.46
C PHE A 106 -12.53 -15.18 -0.15
N THR A 107 -11.58 -16.09 -0.22
CA THR A 107 -11.02 -16.81 0.91
C THR A 107 -9.53 -17.05 0.72
N HIS A 108 -8.82 -17.28 1.83
CA HIS A 108 -7.42 -17.67 1.84
C HIS A 108 -7.28 -19.13 2.28
N LEU A 109 -6.92 -20.00 1.36
CA LEU A 109 -6.75 -21.44 1.64
C LEU A 109 -5.57 -21.70 2.59
N GLU A 110 -4.51 -20.91 2.50
CA GLU A 110 -3.34 -21.04 3.40
C GLU A 110 -3.72 -20.89 4.88
N GLY A 111 -4.66 -19.98 5.19
CA GLY A 111 -5.16 -19.79 6.54
C GLY A 111 -5.95 -21.01 7.06
N ALA A 112 -6.68 -21.69 6.19
CA ALA A 112 -7.41 -22.91 6.52
C ALA A 112 -6.45 -24.10 6.68
N ALA A 113 -5.42 -24.19 5.82
CA ALA A 113 -4.44 -25.28 5.84
C ALA A 113 -3.53 -25.26 7.09
N LYS A 114 -3.31 -24.08 7.68
CA LYS A 114 -2.46 -23.92 8.90
C LYS A 114 -3.17 -24.31 10.20
N ARG A 115 -4.49 -24.46 10.19
CA ARG A 115 -5.25 -24.86 11.39
C ARG A 115 -5.21 -26.37 11.53
N ASN A 116 -4.82 -26.85 12.70
CA ASN A 116 -4.84 -28.28 13.05
C ASN A 116 -6.25 -28.80 13.41
N ASP A 117 -7.30 -28.14 12.92
CA ASP A 117 -8.67 -28.55 13.16
C ASP A 117 -9.00 -29.76 12.28
N ALA A 118 -9.77 -30.72 12.81
CA ALA A 118 -10.20 -31.91 12.09
C ALA A 118 -11.08 -31.56 10.86
N GLU A 119 -11.65 -30.35 10.81
CA GLU A 119 -12.43 -29.80 9.70
C GLU A 119 -11.80 -28.52 9.19
N ALA A 120 -11.50 -28.48 7.88
CA ALA A 120 -11.06 -27.25 7.23
C ALA A 120 -12.24 -26.26 7.10
N ARG A 121 -12.26 -25.23 7.92
CA ARG A 121 -13.28 -24.17 7.84
C ARG A 121 -12.76 -23.03 6.99
N LEU A 122 -13.45 -22.77 5.86
CA LEU A 122 -13.17 -21.63 5.00
C LEU A 122 -13.93 -20.39 5.54
N THR A 123 -13.22 -19.29 5.71
CA THR A 123 -13.84 -18.01 6.05
C THR A 123 -14.04 -17.22 4.76
N LEU A 124 -15.30 -17.06 4.36
CA LEU A 124 -15.67 -16.22 3.23
C LEU A 124 -15.69 -14.75 3.66
N ARG A 125 -15.12 -13.89 2.83
CA ARG A 125 -15.13 -12.43 2.98
C ARG A 125 -15.69 -11.82 1.72
N TYR A 126 -16.44 -10.74 1.85
CA TYR A 126 -17.11 -10.09 0.75
C TYR A 126 -16.44 -8.76 0.42
N VAL A 127 -16.47 -8.40 -0.86
CA VAL A 127 -16.10 -7.09 -1.35
C VAL A 127 -17.18 -6.61 -2.32
N ASP A 128 -17.34 -5.29 -2.38
CA ASP A 128 -18.18 -4.61 -3.36
C ASP A 128 -17.40 -3.48 -4.03
N LEU A 129 -17.97 -2.93 -5.08
CA LEU A 129 -17.34 -1.88 -5.86
C LEU A 129 -17.03 -0.64 -5.00
N SER A 130 -17.98 -0.24 -4.13
CA SER A 130 -17.81 0.94 -3.26
C SER A 130 -16.64 0.80 -2.31
N LEU A 131 -16.44 -0.37 -1.71
CA LEU A 131 -15.28 -0.64 -0.86
C LEU A 131 -13.98 -0.61 -1.66
N LEU A 132 -13.97 -1.20 -2.85
CA LEU A 132 -12.77 -1.23 -3.71
C LEU A 132 -12.37 0.18 -4.18
N GLU A 133 -13.34 1.03 -4.52
CA GLU A 133 -13.11 2.45 -4.83
C GLU A 133 -12.53 3.21 -3.64
N GLN A 134 -13.03 2.98 -2.43
CA GLN A 134 -12.49 3.59 -1.20
C GLN A 134 -11.04 3.12 -0.94
N GLN A 135 -10.73 1.85 -1.18
CA GLN A 135 -9.39 1.32 -1.03
C GLN A 135 -8.43 1.93 -2.07
N GLU A 136 -8.86 2.08 -3.32
CA GLU A 136 -8.06 2.74 -4.35
C GLU A 136 -7.81 4.22 -4.04
N ALA A 137 -8.84 4.96 -3.61
CA ALA A 137 -8.69 6.35 -3.15
C ALA A 137 -7.71 6.46 -1.97
N PHE A 138 -7.67 5.45 -1.09
CA PHE A 138 -6.72 5.41 0.01
C PHE A 138 -5.28 5.18 -0.46
N PHE A 139 -5.05 4.37 -1.50
CA PHE A 139 -3.72 4.21 -2.11
C PHE A 139 -3.23 5.54 -2.70
N VAL A 140 -4.08 6.24 -3.45
CA VAL A 140 -3.75 7.58 -4.00
C VAL A 140 -3.40 8.55 -2.86
N TYR A 141 -4.20 8.58 -1.80
CA TYR A 141 -3.91 9.41 -0.62
C TYR A 141 -2.55 9.12 0.00
N VAL A 142 -2.17 7.84 0.13
CA VAL A 142 -0.87 7.45 0.71
C VAL A 142 0.27 7.86 -0.20
N ASP A 143 0.10 7.73 -1.52
CA ASP A 143 1.08 8.16 -2.51
C ASP A 143 1.29 9.69 -2.46
N ASP A 144 0.22 10.46 -2.46
CA ASP A 144 0.26 11.92 -2.30
C ASP A 144 0.98 12.33 -1.00
N CYS A 145 0.78 11.58 0.08
CA CYS A 145 1.49 11.82 1.34
C CYS A 145 3.00 11.54 1.23
N LEU A 146 3.41 10.50 0.50
CA LEU A 146 4.82 10.22 0.23
C LEU A 146 5.45 11.31 -0.62
N PHE A 147 4.78 11.77 -1.68
CA PHE A 147 5.23 12.89 -2.50
C PHE A 147 5.41 14.15 -1.68
N HIS A 148 4.41 14.52 -0.87
CA HIS A 148 4.53 15.68 0.01
C HIS A 148 5.72 15.59 0.98
N LEU A 149 5.95 14.42 1.58
CA LEU A 149 7.10 14.21 2.48
C LEU A 149 8.44 14.29 1.73
N THR A 150 8.49 13.79 0.50
CA THR A 150 9.67 13.86 -0.37
C THR A 150 10.03 15.32 -0.65
N ASP A 151 9.06 16.13 -1.07
CA ASP A 151 9.26 17.54 -1.36
C ASP A 151 9.64 18.34 -0.12
N ALA A 152 8.90 18.16 0.99
CA ALA A 152 9.19 18.83 2.25
C ALA A 152 10.59 18.46 2.79
N SER A 153 11.03 17.22 2.62
CA SER A 153 12.37 16.77 2.99
C SER A 153 13.45 17.39 2.11
N ALA A 154 13.22 17.46 0.79
CA ALA A 154 14.13 18.11 -0.14
C ALA A 154 14.27 19.61 0.14
N GLU A 155 13.15 20.30 0.39
CA GLU A 155 13.12 21.73 0.73
C GLU A 155 13.91 22.02 2.02
N LEU A 156 13.66 21.27 3.10
CA LEU A 156 14.40 21.41 4.38
C LEU A 156 15.90 21.15 4.21
N ALA A 157 16.27 20.25 3.30
CA ALA A 157 17.66 19.97 2.98
C ALA A 157 18.27 20.94 1.95
N SER A 158 17.53 21.95 1.49
CA SER A 158 17.92 22.89 0.41
C SER A 158 18.35 22.16 -0.88
N ARG A 159 17.69 21.06 -1.20
CA ARG A 159 17.92 20.26 -2.42
C ARG A 159 16.92 20.62 -3.51
N PRO A 160 17.28 20.48 -4.80
CA PRO A 160 16.32 20.71 -5.87
C PRO A 160 15.16 19.71 -5.77
N LEU A 161 13.93 20.21 -6.01
CA LEU A 161 12.75 19.37 -6.19
C LEU A 161 12.87 18.58 -7.49
N GLY A 162 12.41 17.32 -7.48
CA GLY A 162 12.51 16.43 -8.66
C GLY A 162 11.55 16.75 -9.81
N HIS A 163 10.70 17.78 -9.64
CA HIS A 163 9.71 18.23 -10.62
C HIS A 163 9.63 19.77 -10.65
N ASP A 164 8.70 20.35 -11.40
CA ASP A 164 8.60 21.78 -11.78
C ASP A 164 8.65 22.84 -10.65
N GLY A 165 9.22 22.53 -9.50
CA GLY A 165 9.55 23.49 -8.45
C GLY A 165 8.39 23.89 -7.52
N LEU A 166 7.22 23.28 -7.67
CA LEU A 166 6.10 23.47 -6.75
C LEU A 166 6.05 22.29 -5.77
N ALA A 167 6.30 22.56 -4.49
CA ALA A 167 6.15 21.55 -3.45
C ALA A 167 4.71 21.02 -3.38
N ALA A 168 4.56 19.70 -3.31
CA ALA A 168 3.25 19.07 -3.19
C ALA A 168 2.54 19.54 -1.91
N ALA A 169 1.28 19.97 -2.04
CA ALA A 169 0.48 20.36 -0.90
C ALA A 169 0.22 19.15 0.02
N ARG A 170 0.21 19.39 1.33
CA ARG A 170 -0.12 18.33 2.30
C ARG A 170 -1.53 17.81 2.04
N PRO A 171 -1.72 16.51 1.77
CA PRO A 171 -3.03 15.92 1.56
C PRO A 171 -3.92 16.02 2.80
N ARG A 172 -5.23 16.16 2.58
CA ARG A 172 -6.20 16.09 3.68
C ARG A 172 -6.27 14.67 4.22
N PRO A 173 -6.28 14.48 5.56
CA PRO A 173 -6.35 13.15 6.14
C PRO A 173 -7.54 12.34 5.63
N LEU A 174 -7.28 11.14 5.15
CA LEU A 174 -8.29 10.17 4.76
C LEU A 174 -8.35 9.04 5.78
N LYS A 175 -9.57 8.59 6.11
CA LYS A 175 -9.77 7.44 6.99
C LYS A 175 -9.43 6.15 6.26
N ARG A 176 -8.79 5.20 6.95
CA ARG A 176 -8.57 3.85 6.42
C ARG A 176 -9.90 3.19 6.06
N PRO A 177 -10.07 2.68 4.83
CA PRO A 177 -11.23 1.89 4.45
C PRO A 177 -11.22 0.55 5.19
N ALA A 178 -12.34 -0.17 5.19
CA ALA A 178 -12.36 -1.53 5.67
C ALA A 178 -11.55 -2.48 4.76
N LEU A 179 -11.12 -3.62 5.29
CA LEU A 179 -10.47 -4.64 4.47
C LEU A 179 -11.50 -5.42 3.63
N PHE A 180 -12.67 -5.66 4.18
CA PHE A 180 -13.78 -6.40 3.54
C PHE A 180 -15.12 -5.87 4.08
N VAL A 181 -16.20 -6.14 3.36
CA VAL A 181 -17.55 -5.80 3.80
C VAL A 181 -17.94 -6.68 5.00
N ALA A 182 -18.49 -6.07 6.05
CA ALA A 182 -19.05 -6.82 7.17
C ALA A 182 -20.23 -7.68 6.68
N SER A 183 -20.23 -8.96 7.06
CA SER A 183 -21.31 -9.92 6.75
C SER A 183 -22.56 -9.66 7.57
#